data_aa3df3096d47356af138c03b67cff575
#
_entry.id   aa3df3096d47356af138c03b67cff575
#
_cell.length_a   1.000
_cell.length_b   1.000
_cell.length_c   1.000
_cell.angle_alpha   90.00
_cell.angle_beta   90.00
_cell.angle_gamma   90.00
#
_symmetry.space_group_name_H-M   'P 1'
#
loop_
_entity.id
_entity.type
_entity.pdbx_description
1 polymer ?
#
loop_
_entity_poly.entity_id
_entity_poly.type
_entity_poly.pdbx_seq_one_letter_code
_entity_poly.pdbx_strand_id
1 'polypeptide(L)'
;ADEMQVLLVAAKKEVLNELLGVVRAAALTPLAVDVDGFALGSAFELYASSRSTAGELAGVKALVDVGASKTSVNIIEDGSSSFSREIYLAGKDFTDAISRRMGVDQQEGDSIKRDPAGDDCEVRDCLSSVVGDLVAEVHASVDYFENHHDRTVDSVWISGGSAHLPGLSDAFEQVLCREVKEWNPLEGIGVAEGADNLSLETVNASGLAVAVGLASRVLDY
;
A
#
# COMPACT_ATOMS: atom_id res chain seq x y z
N ALA A 1 8.72 37.30 -8.25
CA ALA A 1 8.61 36.75 -6.89
C ALA A 1 8.99 35.30 -7.01
N ASP A 2 9.95 34.86 -6.23
CA ASP A 2 10.32 33.45 -6.19
C ASP A 2 9.23 32.73 -5.40
N GLU A 3 8.38 31.96 -6.10
CA GLU A 3 7.37 31.11 -5.47
C GLU A 3 7.97 29.74 -5.19
N MET A 4 7.77 29.24 -3.98
CA MET A 4 8.18 27.90 -3.58
C MET A 4 6.92 27.05 -3.41
N GLN A 5 6.87 25.90 -4.06
CA GLN A 5 5.84 24.92 -3.80
C GLN A 5 6.14 24.19 -2.48
N VAL A 6 5.14 24.11 -1.63
CA VAL A 6 5.25 23.44 -0.33
C VAL A 6 4.11 22.44 -0.17
N LEU A 7 4.41 21.26 0.36
CA LEU A 7 3.43 20.27 0.73
C LEU A 7 3.07 20.46 2.21
N LEU A 8 1.81 20.76 2.49
CA LEU A 8 1.30 20.90 3.84
C LEU A 8 0.61 19.62 4.31
N VAL A 9 1.08 19.07 5.41
CA VAL A 9 0.45 17.93 6.06
C VAL A 9 -0.09 18.37 7.43
N ALA A 10 -1.33 17.99 7.74
CA ALA A 10 -1.96 18.27 9.02
C ALA A 10 -2.67 17.03 9.56
N ALA A 11 -2.50 16.76 10.85
CA ALA A 11 -3.18 15.71 11.56
C ALA A 11 -3.80 16.25 12.86
N LYS A 12 -4.90 15.61 13.32
CA LYS A 12 -5.50 15.93 14.61
C LYS A 12 -4.57 15.49 15.73
N LYS A 13 -4.31 16.39 16.69
CA LYS A 13 -3.42 16.11 17.82
C LYS A 13 -3.89 14.94 18.67
N GLU A 14 -5.20 14.74 18.78
CA GLU A 14 -5.80 13.65 19.55
C GLU A 14 -5.37 12.30 18.96
N VAL A 15 -5.51 12.10 17.64
CA VAL A 15 -5.11 10.87 16.94
C VAL A 15 -3.62 10.62 17.09
N LEU A 16 -2.80 11.66 16.90
CA LEU A 16 -1.36 11.56 17.08
C LEU A 16 -0.98 11.15 18.52
N ASN A 17 -1.61 11.77 19.52
CA ASN A 17 -1.33 11.45 20.91
C ASN A 17 -1.75 10.03 21.30
N GLU A 18 -2.84 9.50 20.75
CA GLU A 18 -3.26 8.11 20.93
C GLU A 18 -2.21 7.14 20.38
N LEU A 19 -1.74 7.35 19.14
CA LEU A 19 -0.69 6.53 18.53
C LEU A 19 0.63 6.60 19.32
N LEU A 20 1.07 7.80 19.70
CA LEU A 20 2.26 7.99 20.52
C LEU A 20 2.10 7.31 21.89
N GLY A 21 0.88 7.30 22.44
CA GLY A 21 0.55 6.61 23.68
C GLY A 21 0.77 5.10 23.59
N VAL A 22 0.33 4.48 22.49
CA VAL A 22 0.54 3.05 22.24
C VAL A 22 2.03 2.70 22.12
N VAL A 23 2.80 3.48 21.36
CA VAL A 23 4.24 3.29 21.20
C VAL A 23 4.98 3.37 22.53
N ARG A 24 4.64 4.39 23.35
CA ARG A 24 5.24 4.58 24.69
C ARG A 24 4.83 3.48 25.68
N ALA A 25 3.58 2.99 25.59
CA ALA A 25 3.11 1.87 26.43
C ALA A 25 3.85 0.57 26.11
N ALA A 26 4.34 0.40 24.88
CA ALA A 26 5.23 -0.69 24.47
C ALA A 26 6.69 -0.48 24.88
N ALA A 27 7.00 0.52 25.72
CA ALA A 27 8.35 0.92 26.16
C ALA A 27 9.26 1.34 24.98
N LEU A 28 8.69 1.81 23.87
CA LEU A 28 9.41 2.35 22.73
C LEU A 28 9.44 3.88 22.76
N THR A 29 10.51 4.46 22.25
CA THR A 29 10.64 5.92 22.11
C THR A 29 10.35 6.30 20.66
N PRO A 30 9.25 7.03 20.37
CA PRO A 30 8.99 7.52 19.02
C PRO A 30 10.01 8.62 18.66
N LEU A 31 10.72 8.44 17.56
CA LEU A 31 11.74 9.39 17.09
C LEU A 31 11.17 10.33 16.03
N ALA A 32 10.28 9.86 15.19
CA ALA A 32 9.64 10.65 14.14
C ALA A 32 8.18 10.23 13.95
N VAL A 33 7.40 11.11 13.35
CA VAL A 33 6.05 10.85 12.87
C VAL A 33 6.04 11.12 11.37
N ASP A 34 5.47 10.22 10.62
CA ASP A 34 5.40 10.32 9.18
C ASP A 34 4.00 10.08 8.64
N VAL A 35 3.81 10.28 7.35
CA VAL A 35 2.58 9.98 6.61
C VAL A 35 2.75 8.66 5.89
N ASP A 36 1.75 7.77 5.98
CA ASP A 36 1.79 6.44 5.37
C ASP A 36 2.16 6.49 3.88
N GLY A 37 1.60 7.43 3.11
CA GLY A 37 1.94 7.61 1.70
C GLY A 37 3.41 7.94 1.47
N PHE A 38 4.03 8.75 2.31
CA PHE A 38 5.46 9.08 2.17
C PHE A 38 6.35 7.92 2.60
N ALA A 39 5.96 7.22 3.67
CA ALA A 39 6.64 6.00 4.07
C ALA A 39 6.57 4.94 2.95
N LEU A 40 5.41 4.81 2.29
CA LEU A 40 5.26 3.93 1.13
C LEU A 40 6.22 4.30 -0.01
N GLY A 41 6.35 5.60 -0.31
CA GLY A 41 7.31 6.12 -1.29
C GLY A 41 8.75 5.79 -0.92
N SER A 42 9.14 5.98 0.35
CA SER A 42 10.49 5.65 0.86
C SER A 42 10.79 4.14 0.77
N ALA A 43 9.81 3.29 1.06
CA ALA A 43 9.95 1.84 0.89
C ALA A 43 10.16 1.45 -0.58
N PHE A 44 9.42 2.09 -1.48
CA PHE A 44 9.55 1.85 -2.91
C PHE A 44 10.89 2.33 -3.47
N GLU A 45 11.40 3.46 -2.99
CA GLU A 45 12.75 3.97 -3.32
C GLU A 45 13.84 2.96 -2.91
N LEU A 46 13.73 2.41 -1.70
CA LEU A 46 14.64 1.37 -1.22
C LEU A 46 14.58 0.11 -2.11
N TYR A 47 13.36 -0.35 -2.42
CA TYR A 47 13.14 -1.49 -3.31
C TYR A 47 13.76 -1.27 -4.69
N ALA A 48 13.48 -0.15 -5.34
CA ALA A 48 14.01 0.18 -6.67
C ALA A 48 15.54 0.29 -6.67
N SER A 49 16.12 0.87 -5.62
CA SER A 49 17.56 1.02 -5.47
C SER A 49 18.27 -0.32 -5.32
N SER A 50 17.64 -1.31 -4.67
CA SER A 50 18.21 -2.65 -4.46
C SER A 50 18.34 -3.46 -5.75
N ARG A 51 17.52 -3.17 -6.76
CA ARG A 51 17.46 -3.93 -8.02
C ARG A 51 18.46 -3.48 -9.08
N SER A 52 19.28 -2.48 -8.81
CA SER A 52 20.26 -1.93 -9.78
C SER A 52 19.66 -1.49 -11.13
N THR A 53 18.35 -1.38 -11.22
CA THR A 53 17.62 -0.93 -12.41
C THR A 53 17.32 0.56 -12.23
N ALA A 54 18.25 1.40 -12.65
CA ALA A 54 18.16 2.88 -12.56
C ALA A 54 16.87 3.45 -13.24
N GLY A 55 16.10 2.63 -13.93
CA GLY A 55 14.85 3.02 -14.59
C GLY A 55 13.59 2.84 -13.73
N GLU A 56 13.64 2.10 -12.62
CA GLU A 56 12.41 1.83 -11.84
C GLU A 56 11.90 3.05 -11.06
N LEU A 57 12.74 4.02 -10.74
CA LEU A 57 12.32 5.29 -10.12
C LEU A 57 11.96 6.37 -11.15
N ALA A 58 12.40 6.24 -12.40
CA ALA A 58 12.12 7.24 -13.43
C ALA A 58 10.65 7.24 -13.85
N GLY A 59 10.12 8.41 -14.17
CA GLY A 59 8.75 8.60 -14.61
C GLY A 59 7.74 8.69 -13.47
N VAL A 60 6.47 8.45 -13.78
CA VAL A 60 5.36 8.59 -12.83
C VAL A 60 4.79 7.23 -12.48
N LYS A 61 4.70 6.93 -11.19
CA LYS A 61 4.16 5.66 -10.69
C LYS A 61 3.09 5.88 -9.63
N ALA A 62 2.01 5.10 -9.73
CA ALA A 62 1.02 5.04 -8.67
C ALA A 62 1.33 3.85 -7.75
N LEU A 63 1.62 4.13 -6.50
CA LEU A 63 1.77 3.14 -5.44
C LEU A 63 0.43 3.00 -4.74
N VAL A 64 -0.11 1.78 -4.70
CA VAL A 64 -1.42 1.47 -4.11
C VAL A 64 -1.22 0.44 -3.01
N ASP A 65 -1.35 0.86 -1.76
CA ASP A 65 -1.22 -0.01 -0.59
C ASP A 65 -2.60 -0.40 -0.07
N VAL A 66 -3.03 -1.64 -0.37
CA VAL A 66 -4.35 -2.15 0.01
C VAL A 66 -4.28 -2.79 1.39
N GLY A 67 -4.53 -1.97 2.40
CA GLY A 67 -4.46 -2.36 3.81
C GLY A 67 -5.70 -3.08 4.32
N ALA A 68 -5.87 -3.13 5.66
CA ALA A 68 -7.02 -3.77 6.30
C ALA A 68 -8.26 -2.87 6.34
N SER A 69 -8.11 -1.57 6.60
CA SER A 69 -9.22 -0.62 6.81
C SER A 69 -9.18 0.58 5.87
N LYS A 70 -8.10 0.76 5.15
CA LYS A 70 -7.93 1.82 4.15
C LYS A 70 -6.96 1.36 3.08
N THR A 71 -7.11 1.94 1.89
CA THR A 71 -6.17 1.85 0.78
C THR A 71 -5.50 3.21 0.62
N SER A 72 -4.18 3.22 0.61
CA SER A 72 -3.39 4.42 0.40
C SER A 72 -2.92 4.48 -1.05
N VAL A 73 -3.20 5.57 -1.73
CA VAL A 73 -2.68 5.87 -3.07
C VAL A 73 -1.63 6.95 -2.93
N ASN A 74 -0.42 6.68 -3.41
CA ASN A 74 0.66 7.67 -3.48
C ASN A 74 1.23 7.68 -4.91
N ILE A 75 1.13 8.81 -5.60
CA ILE A 75 1.70 8.98 -6.92
C ILE A 75 3.05 9.66 -6.76
N ILE A 76 4.08 8.97 -7.22
CA ILE A 76 5.46 9.44 -7.20
C ILE A 76 5.90 9.83 -8.62
N GLU A 77 6.65 10.91 -8.69
CA GLU A 77 7.23 11.45 -9.90
C GLU A 77 8.75 11.52 -9.71
N ASP A 78 9.47 10.73 -10.49
CA ASP A 78 10.93 10.61 -10.41
C ASP A 78 11.43 10.36 -8.96
N GLY A 79 10.72 9.51 -8.20
CA GLY A 79 11.02 9.16 -6.82
C GLY A 79 10.43 10.09 -5.75
N SER A 80 9.85 11.22 -6.13
CA SER A 80 9.26 12.18 -5.18
C SER A 80 7.74 12.06 -5.14
N SER A 81 7.15 12.11 -3.93
CA SER A 81 5.69 12.08 -3.78
C SER A 81 5.06 13.38 -4.27
N SER A 82 4.18 13.29 -5.27
CA SER A 82 3.48 14.44 -5.88
C SER A 82 2.00 14.46 -5.54
N PHE A 83 1.40 13.31 -5.22
CA PHE A 83 -0.01 13.21 -4.84
C PHE A 83 -0.20 12.06 -3.84
N SER A 84 -1.03 12.27 -2.84
CA SER A 84 -1.40 11.23 -1.88
C SER A 84 -2.87 11.32 -1.51
N ARG A 85 -3.56 10.17 -1.47
CA ARG A 85 -4.96 10.06 -1.07
C ARG A 85 -5.22 8.78 -0.30
N GLU A 86 -6.08 8.85 0.71
CA GLU A 86 -6.61 7.69 1.42
C GLU A 86 -8.03 7.37 0.94
N ILE A 87 -8.29 6.10 0.69
CA ILE A 87 -9.57 5.52 0.29
C ILE A 87 -10.02 4.58 1.41
N TYR A 88 -11.22 4.79 1.96
CA TYR A 88 -11.76 3.97 3.05
C TYR A 88 -12.55 2.78 2.50
N LEU A 89 -11.92 2.02 1.62
CA LEU A 89 -12.36 0.76 1.08
C LEU A 89 -11.14 -0.15 1.00
N ALA A 90 -11.15 -1.32 1.68
CA ALA A 90 -9.97 -2.12 1.91
C ALA A 90 -10.30 -3.56 2.36
N GLY A 91 -9.34 -4.23 3.00
CA GLY A 91 -9.39 -5.64 3.40
C GLY A 91 -10.63 -6.05 4.20
N LYS A 92 -11.19 -5.16 5.04
CA LYS A 92 -12.42 -5.43 5.79
C LYS A 92 -13.64 -5.51 4.88
N ASP A 93 -13.73 -4.64 3.89
CA ASP A 93 -14.86 -4.62 2.95
C ASP A 93 -14.88 -5.90 2.11
N PHE A 94 -13.69 -6.43 1.76
CA PHE A 94 -13.55 -7.72 1.11
C PHE A 94 -14.01 -8.87 2.01
N THR A 95 -13.60 -8.88 3.29
CA THR A 95 -14.07 -9.87 4.26
C THR A 95 -15.58 -9.82 4.41
N ASP A 96 -16.17 -8.62 4.52
CA ASP A 96 -17.60 -8.41 4.62
C ASP A 96 -18.36 -8.92 3.38
N ALA A 97 -17.78 -8.75 2.19
CA ALA A 97 -18.37 -9.23 0.93
C ALA A 97 -18.42 -10.76 0.90
N ILE A 98 -17.30 -11.43 1.26
CA ILE A 98 -17.21 -12.89 1.36
C ILE A 98 -18.19 -13.40 2.41
N SER A 99 -18.16 -12.85 3.63
CA SER A 99 -19.01 -13.27 4.74
C SER A 99 -20.49 -13.19 4.40
N ARG A 100 -20.91 -12.09 3.78
CA ARG A 100 -22.32 -11.91 3.32
C ARG A 100 -22.71 -12.86 2.21
N ARG A 101 -21.83 -13.09 1.25
CA ARG A 101 -22.14 -13.93 0.08
C ARG A 101 -22.20 -15.40 0.43
N MET A 102 -21.24 -15.87 1.25
CA MET A 102 -21.10 -17.26 1.64
C MET A 102 -21.91 -17.62 2.91
N GLY A 103 -22.44 -16.63 3.63
CA GLY A 103 -23.19 -16.85 4.87
C GLY A 103 -22.33 -17.30 6.03
N VAL A 104 -21.06 -16.91 6.06
CA VAL A 104 -20.08 -17.25 7.09
C VAL A 104 -19.80 -16.07 8.01
N ASP A 105 -19.19 -16.31 9.17
CA ASP A 105 -18.78 -15.23 10.06
C ASP A 105 -17.53 -14.48 9.56
N GLN A 106 -17.18 -13.39 10.23
CA GLN A 106 -16.05 -12.53 9.85
C GLN A 106 -14.70 -13.24 9.92
N GLN A 107 -14.52 -14.15 10.89
CA GLN A 107 -13.28 -14.87 11.07
C GLN A 107 -13.09 -15.90 9.95
N GLU A 108 -14.14 -16.60 9.60
CA GLU A 108 -14.15 -17.55 8.49
C GLU A 108 -14.00 -16.83 7.15
N GLY A 109 -14.70 -15.70 6.95
CA GLY A 109 -14.55 -14.86 5.76
C GLY A 109 -13.12 -14.31 5.57
N ASP A 110 -12.46 -13.90 6.65
CA ASP A 110 -11.06 -13.48 6.60
C ASP A 110 -10.10 -14.63 6.28
N SER A 111 -10.40 -15.84 6.79
CA SER A 111 -9.62 -17.04 6.49
C SER A 111 -9.74 -17.42 5.02
N ILE A 112 -10.96 -17.44 4.46
CA ILE A 112 -11.23 -17.70 3.05
C ILE A 112 -10.53 -16.66 2.15
N LYS A 113 -10.58 -15.39 2.55
CA LYS A 113 -9.89 -14.31 1.84
C LYS A 113 -8.37 -14.53 1.74
N ARG A 114 -7.75 -15.04 2.82
CA ARG A 114 -6.28 -15.24 2.90
C ARG A 114 -5.82 -16.50 2.20
N ASP A 115 -6.61 -17.53 2.24
CA ASP A 115 -6.31 -18.83 1.64
C ASP A 115 -7.61 -19.42 1.08
N PRO A 116 -7.97 -19.04 -0.16
CA PRO A 116 -9.16 -19.57 -0.82
C PRO A 116 -8.95 -21.04 -1.13
N ALA A 117 -9.41 -21.92 -0.23
CA ALA A 117 -9.30 -23.36 -0.36
C ALA A 117 -10.07 -23.87 -1.60
N GLY A 118 -9.44 -23.82 -2.73
CA GLY A 118 -9.80 -24.61 -3.91
C GLY A 118 -10.64 -23.93 -4.99
N ASP A 119 -11.31 -22.81 -4.79
CA ASP A 119 -12.04 -22.13 -5.86
C ASP A 119 -11.88 -20.61 -5.83
N ASP A 120 -10.79 -20.14 -6.44
CA ASP A 120 -10.54 -18.71 -6.66
C ASP A 120 -11.69 -18.03 -7.44
N CYS A 121 -12.46 -18.79 -8.25
CA CYS A 121 -13.56 -18.24 -9.04
C CYS A 121 -14.72 -17.80 -8.13
N GLU A 122 -15.09 -18.61 -7.13
CA GLU A 122 -16.17 -18.24 -6.20
C GLU A 122 -15.78 -17.02 -5.35
N VAL A 123 -14.53 -16.97 -4.91
CA VAL A 123 -14.00 -15.81 -4.16
C VAL A 123 -13.96 -14.57 -5.05
N ARG A 124 -13.51 -14.68 -6.29
CA ARG A 124 -13.54 -13.57 -7.27
C ARG A 124 -14.96 -13.04 -7.49
N ASP A 125 -15.95 -13.93 -7.62
CA ASP A 125 -17.35 -13.53 -7.76
C ASP A 125 -17.88 -12.78 -6.54
N CYS A 126 -17.49 -13.21 -5.33
CA CYS A 126 -17.83 -12.50 -4.08
C CYS A 126 -17.22 -11.10 -4.04
N LEU A 127 -16.01 -10.94 -4.55
CA LEU A 127 -15.23 -9.70 -4.46
C LEU A 127 -15.50 -8.73 -5.61
N SER A 128 -16.08 -9.19 -6.73
CA SER A 128 -16.17 -8.44 -7.99
C SER A 128 -16.71 -7.01 -7.84
N SER A 129 -17.76 -6.83 -7.04
CA SER A 129 -18.36 -5.50 -6.83
C SER A 129 -17.44 -4.58 -6.02
N VAL A 130 -16.88 -5.10 -4.91
CA VAL A 130 -16.04 -4.29 -4.00
C VAL A 130 -14.69 -3.98 -4.64
N VAL A 131 -14.12 -4.92 -5.38
CA VAL A 131 -12.92 -4.69 -6.19
C VAL A 131 -13.20 -3.62 -7.26
N GLY A 132 -14.35 -3.71 -7.95
CA GLY A 132 -14.75 -2.70 -8.93
C GLY A 132 -14.85 -1.29 -8.33
N ASP A 133 -15.45 -1.17 -7.14
CA ASP A 133 -15.56 0.11 -6.43
C ASP A 133 -14.17 0.65 -6.03
N LEU A 134 -13.28 -0.21 -5.51
CA LEU A 134 -11.92 0.20 -5.18
C LEU A 134 -11.14 0.68 -6.41
N VAL A 135 -11.21 -0.08 -7.49
CA VAL A 135 -10.50 0.27 -8.74
C VAL A 135 -11.02 1.59 -9.31
N ALA A 136 -12.33 1.85 -9.23
CA ALA A 136 -12.92 3.12 -9.64
C ALA A 136 -12.41 4.31 -8.81
N GLU A 137 -12.26 4.15 -7.50
CA GLU A 137 -11.72 5.18 -6.61
C GLU A 137 -10.22 5.46 -6.88
N VAL A 138 -9.45 4.40 -7.16
CA VAL A 138 -8.04 4.56 -7.54
C VAL A 138 -7.93 5.22 -8.92
N HIS A 139 -8.76 4.81 -9.90
CA HIS A 139 -8.82 5.44 -11.22
C HIS A 139 -9.13 6.94 -11.11
N ALA A 140 -10.12 7.31 -10.30
CA ALA A 140 -10.44 8.72 -10.07
C ALA A 140 -9.27 9.50 -9.44
N SER A 141 -8.41 8.84 -8.64
CA SER A 141 -7.20 9.45 -8.08
C SER A 141 -6.11 9.67 -9.14
N VAL A 142 -5.93 8.70 -10.02
CA VAL A 142 -5.01 8.78 -11.16
C VAL A 142 -5.47 9.87 -12.14
N ASP A 143 -6.74 9.88 -12.52
CA ASP A 143 -7.31 10.91 -13.40
C ASP A 143 -7.16 12.31 -12.82
N TYR A 144 -7.41 12.47 -11.52
CA TYR A 144 -7.22 13.74 -10.85
C TYR A 144 -5.77 14.22 -10.97
N PHE A 145 -4.80 13.33 -10.69
CA PHE A 145 -3.39 13.67 -10.81
C PHE A 145 -3.03 14.07 -12.25
N GLU A 146 -3.38 13.26 -13.24
CA GLU A 146 -3.04 13.47 -14.64
C GLU A 146 -3.60 14.79 -15.18
N ASN A 147 -4.84 15.14 -14.79
CA ASN A 147 -5.47 16.39 -15.21
C ASN A 147 -4.87 17.63 -14.55
N HIS A 148 -4.22 17.52 -13.39
CA HIS A 148 -3.67 18.65 -12.66
C HIS A 148 -2.16 18.84 -12.85
N HIS A 149 -1.44 17.77 -13.19
CA HIS A 149 0.03 17.79 -13.30
C HIS A 149 0.52 17.73 -14.74
N ASP A 150 -0.37 17.57 -15.73
CA ASP A 150 -0.01 17.39 -17.16
C ASP A 150 1.03 16.26 -17.35
N ARG A 151 0.91 15.21 -16.55
CA ARG A 151 1.78 14.04 -16.55
C ARG A 151 0.92 12.78 -16.51
N THR A 152 1.38 11.73 -17.17
CA THR A 152 0.67 10.43 -17.22
C THR A 152 1.35 9.44 -16.31
N VAL A 153 0.56 8.64 -15.57
CA VAL A 153 1.06 7.53 -14.76
C VAL A 153 1.53 6.41 -15.68
N ASP A 154 2.78 6.00 -15.57
CA ASP A 154 3.38 4.97 -16.44
C ASP A 154 3.04 3.55 -16.00
N SER A 155 2.97 3.31 -14.69
CA SER A 155 2.68 1.99 -14.11
C SER A 155 2.08 2.10 -12.72
N VAL A 156 1.41 1.03 -12.28
CA VAL A 156 0.79 0.90 -10.96
C VAL A 156 1.49 -0.21 -10.19
N TRP A 157 1.81 0.06 -8.93
CA TRP A 157 2.49 -0.87 -8.04
C TRP A 157 1.64 -1.14 -6.82
N ILE A 158 1.23 -2.40 -6.63
CA ILE A 158 0.32 -2.80 -5.55
C ILE A 158 1.11 -3.43 -4.41
N SER A 159 0.80 -3.01 -3.19
CA SER A 159 1.25 -3.58 -1.91
C SER A 159 0.10 -3.65 -0.91
N GLY A 160 0.41 -4.01 0.32
CA GLY A 160 -0.56 -4.15 1.38
C GLY A 160 -1.00 -5.58 1.63
N GLY A 161 -1.63 -5.78 2.78
CA GLY A 161 -2.05 -7.11 3.22
C GLY A 161 -3.09 -7.79 2.32
N SER A 162 -3.75 -7.01 1.47
CA SER A 162 -4.76 -7.50 0.52
C SER A 162 -4.30 -7.46 -0.94
N ALA A 163 -3.02 -7.21 -1.21
CA ALA A 163 -2.48 -7.11 -2.58
C ALA A 163 -2.70 -8.38 -3.41
N HIS A 164 -2.59 -9.55 -2.76
CA HIS A 164 -2.67 -10.86 -3.42
C HIS A 164 -4.10 -11.40 -3.58
N LEU A 165 -5.12 -10.55 -3.44
CA LEU A 165 -6.50 -10.99 -3.63
C LEU A 165 -6.75 -11.46 -5.07
N PRO A 166 -7.43 -12.62 -5.25
CA PRO A 166 -7.73 -13.14 -6.57
C PRO A 166 -8.48 -12.11 -7.43
N GLY A 167 -7.92 -11.78 -8.59
CA GLY A 167 -8.51 -10.85 -9.57
C GLY A 167 -8.29 -9.37 -9.30
N LEU A 168 -7.60 -8.99 -8.22
CA LEU A 168 -7.35 -7.58 -7.91
C LEU A 168 -6.44 -6.94 -8.96
N SER A 169 -5.28 -7.52 -9.23
CA SER A 169 -4.34 -7.01 -10.23
C SER A 169 -4.97 -6.96 -11.63
N ASP A 170 -5.69 -8.03 -12.03
CA ASP A 170 -6.39 -8.08 -13.31
C ASP A 170 -7.41 -6.93 -13.45
N ALA A 171 -8.16 -6.64 -12.38
CA ALA A 171 -9.16 -5.58 -12.38
C ALA A 171 -8.51 -4.18 -12.51
N PHE A 172 -7.37 -3.96 -11.86
CA PHE A 172 -6.59 -2.74 -12.01
C PHE A 172 -6.05 -2.57 -13.43
N GLU A 173 -5.45 -3.61 -14.02
CA GLU A 173 -4.95 -3.58 -15.39
C GLU A 173 -6.05 -3.27 -16.40
N GLN A 174 -7.21 -3.92 -16.24
CA GLN A 174 -8.34 -3.75 -17.15
C GLN A 174 -8.90 -2.32 -17.15
N VAL A 175 -9.02 -1.69 -15.98
CA VAL A 175 -9.64 -0.37 -15.86
C VAL A 175 -8.63 0.74 -16.13
N LEU A 176 -7.42 0.62 -15.58
CA LEU A 176 -6.38 1.65 -15.73
C LEU A 176 -5.66 1.56 -17.09
N CYS A 177 -5.78 0.45 -17.80
CA CYS A 177 -5.09 0.20 -19.08
C CYS A 177 -3.57 0.43 -18.98
N ARG A 178 -2.98 0.03 -17.85
CA ARG A 178 -1.56 0.19 -17.53
C ARG A 178 -1.00 -1.08 -16.92
N GLU A 179 0.33 -1.22 -16.98
CA GLU A 179 1.02 -2.32 -16.32
C GLU A 179 0.83 -2.22 -14.81
N VAL A 180 0.38 -3.33 -14.20
CA VAL A 180 0.20 -3.46 -12.75
C VAL A 180 1.19 -4.48 -12.22
N LYS A 181 1.95 -4.10 -11.21
CA LYS A 181 2.96 -4.94 -10.56
C LYS A 181 2.70 -5.07 -9.07
N GLU A 182 2.74 -6.28 -8.59
CA GLU A 182 2.90 -6.51 -7.16
C GLU A 182 4.37 -6.42 -6.80
N TRP A 183 4.68 -5.85 -5.64
CA TRP A 183 6.05 -5.73 -5.17
C TRP A 183 6.22 -6.16 -3.72
N ASN A 184 7.40 -6.65 -3.43
CA ASN A 184 7.78 -7.10 -2.10
C ASN A 184 8.73 -6.06 -1.46
N PRO A 185 8.29 -5.30 -0.44
CA PRO A 185 9.11 -4.28 0.20
C PRO A 185 10.33 -4.83 0.95
N LEU A 186 10.39 -6.14 1.18
CA LEU A 186 11.55 -6.81 1.81
C LEU A 186 12.60 -7.28 0.78
N GLU A 187 12.30 -7.18 -0.52
CA GLU A 187 13.24 -7.57 -1.55
C GLU A 187 14.48 -6.65 -1.52
N GLY A 188 15.66 -7.25 -1.46
CA GLY A 188 16.91 -6.52 -1.35
C GLY A 188 17.32 -6.14 0.08
N ILE A 189 16.47 -6.43 1.07
CA ILE A 189 16.81 -6.24 2.49
C ILE A 189 17.51 -7.52 2.99
N GLY A 190 18.76 -7.37 3.44
CA GLY A 190 19.50 -8.47 4.05
C GLY A 190 18.99 -8.81 5.45
N VAL A 191 18.87 -10.10 5.75
CA VAL A 191 18.62 -10.57 7.12
C VAL A 191 19.92 -10.71 7.85
N ALA A 192 20.05 -10.09 9.04
CA ALA A 192 21.26 -10.19 9.84
C ALA A 192 21.50 -11.62 10.32
N GLU A 193 22.76 -12.05 10.40
CA GLU A 193 23.15 -13.33 10.99
C GLU A 193 22.62 -13.41 12.44
N GLY A 194 21.94 -14.52 12.77
CA GLY A 194 21.32 -14.73 14.09
C GLY A 194 19.84 -14.33 14.18
N ALA A 195 19.24 -13.82 13.12
CA ALA A 195 17.80 -13.60 13.01
C ALA A 195 17.06 -14.81 12.40
N ASP A 196 17.62 -16.01 12.54
CA ASP A 196 17.15 -17.28 11.93
C ASP A 196 15.71 -17.67 12.33
N ASN A 197 15.14 -17.01 13.34
CA ASN A 197 13.76 -17.21 13.76
C ASN A 197 12.72 -16.40 12.96
N LEU A 198 13.15 -15.51 12.08
CA LEU A 198 12.31 -14.78 11.17
C LEU A 198 12.20 -15.56 9.85
N SER A 199 11.27 -16.50 9.78
CA SER A 199 10.91 -17.08 8.48
C SER A 199 10.12 -16.02 7.68
N LEU A 200 10.84 -15.24 6.88
CA LEU A 200 10.23 -14.24 5.97
C LEU A 200 9.23 -14.89 4.99
N GLU A 201 9.32 -16.21 4.81
CA GLU A 201 8.41 -17.02 4.00
C GLU A 201 6.97 -17.07 4.55
N THR A 202 6.79 -16.88 5.86
CA THR A 202 5.46 -16.92 6.51
C THR A 202 4.84 -15.55 6.70
N VAL A 203 5.59 -14.48 6.44
CA VAL A 203 5.13 -13.10 6.58
C VAL A 203 4.55 -12.62 5.27
N ASN A 204 3.34 -12.07 5.30
CA ASN A 204 2.82 -11.32 4.15
C ASN A 204 3.68 -10.05 3.98
N ALA A 205 4.75 -10.19 3.20
CA ALA A 205 5.74 -9.14 3.02
C ALA A 205 5.14 -7.87 2.42
N SER A 206 4.18 -8.00 1.50
CA SER A 206 3.50 -6.86 0.89
C SER A 206 2.80 -5.96 1.92
N GLY A 207 2.33 -6.54 3.04
CA GLY A 207 1.70 -5.80 4.15
C GLY A 207 2.67 -4.97 5.00
N LEU A 208 3.98 -5.08 4.77
CA LEU A 208 5.01 -4.38 5.52
C LEU A 208 5.54 -3.11 4.83
N ALA A 209 5.00 -2.72 3.69
CA ALA A 209 5.53 -1.61 2.89
C ALA A 209 5.68 -0.31 3.69
N VAL A 210 4.64 0.12 4.41
CA VAL A 210 4.69 1.32 5.26
C VAL A 210 5.70 1.15 6.41
N ALA A 211 5.75 -0.03 7.04
CA ALA A 211 6.68 -0.29 8.13
C ALA A 211 8.15 -0.26 7.67
N VAL A 212 8.45 -0.82 6.50
CA VAL A 212 9.77 -0.75 5.87
C VAL A 212 10.15 0.69 5.56
N GLY A 213 9.22 1.47 4.99
CA GLY A 213 9.47 2.88 4.70
C GLY A 213 9.73 3.73 5.95
N LEU A 214 8.99 3.49 7.03
CA LEU A 214 9.25 4.13 8.32
C LEU A 214 10.63 3.76 8.89
N ALA A 215 11.01 2.48 8.74
CA ALA A 215 12.30 1.98 9.24
C ALA A 215 13.50 2.43 8.38
N SER A 216 13.27 2.65 7.08
CA SER A 216 14.33 3.09 6.15
C SER A 216 14.73 4.56 6.31
N ARG A 217 13.92 5.36 7.02
CA ARG A 217 14.29 6.73 7.33
C ARG A 217 15.52 6.74 8.24
N VAL A 218 16.66 6.94 7.62
CA VAL A 218 17.90 7.19 8.35
C VAL A 218 17.77 8.58 8.95
N LEU A 219 17.70 8.62 10.26
CA LEU A 219 17.79 9.86 11.00
C LEU A 219 19.26 10.19 11.06
N ASP A 220 19.74 11.03 10.16
CA ASP A 220 21.05 11.67 10.29
C ASP A 220 20.98 12.62 11.49
N TYR A 221 21.52 12.16 12.62
CA TYR A 221 21.72 12.96 13.84
C TYR A 221 23.20 13.34 13.97
#